data_eed10cc803e1e97f81c3de38c697b7ce
#
_entry.id   eed10cc803e1e97f81c3de38c697b7ce
#
_cell.length_a   1.000
_cell.length_b   1.000
_cell.length_c   1.000
_cell.angle_alpha   90.00
_cell.angle_beta   90.00
_cell.angle_gamma   90.00
#
_symmetry.space_group_name_H-M   'P 1'
#
loop_
_entity.id
_entity.type
_entity.pdbx_description
1 polymer ?
#
loop_
_entity_poly.entity_id
_entity_poly.type
_entity_poly.pdbx_seq_one_letter_code
_entity_poly.pdbx_strand_id
1 'polypeptide(L)'
;MKTLYGLEDLAIGTGENITRLCLFEGPLELGWKHCAITSDFVAELVALRYRASHSLYQEVRHNVAYLTNELIENAIKFRAAGEIVVGASVKGNVFRAKVSNLIEEKPAMQFQHLLSEITMGDPGELLIKRIEANAIGTNTSDAGLGLLTLMSDYGAHFAWVFGPEEPDGKIPLETYASITVPNVSN
;
A
#
# COMPACT_ATOMS: atom_id res chain seq x y z
N MET A 1 -12.56 17.80 7.18
CA MET A 1 -11.16 18.29 7.07
C MET A 1 -10.30 17.11 6.59
N LYS A 2 -9.32 17.30 5.72
CA LYS A 2 -8.42 16.20 5.31
C LYS A 2 -7.34 16.00 6.37
N THR A 3 -7.04 14.76 6.71
CA THR A 3 -5.96 14.38 7.63
C THR A 3 -4.92 13.57 6.86
N LEU A 4 -3.64 13.95 6.99
CA LEU A 4 -2.52 13.32 6.30
C LEU A 4 -1.53 12.70 7.30
N TYR A 5 -1.05 11.50 6.98
CA TYR A 5 0.04 10.79 7.65
C TYR A 5 1.13 10.44 6.64
N GLY A 6 2.39 10.43 7.08
CA GLY A 6 3.54 10.10 6.23
C GLY A 6 4.03 11.26 5.36
N LEU A 7 4.56 10.96 4.17
CA LEU A 7 5.23 11.93 3.31
C LEU A 7 4.26 12.72 2.43
N GLU A 8 4.07 14.01 2.72
CA GLU A 8 3.15 14.89 1.99
C GLU A 8 3.44 14.98 0.49
N ASP A 9 4.70 15.07 0.10
CA ASP A 9 5.11 15.15 -1.31
C ASP A 9 4.68 13.93 -2.15
N LEU A 10 4.48 12.79 -1.50
CA LEU A 10 4.02 11.59 -2.16
C LEU A 10 2.54 11.69 -2.55
N ALA A 11 1.74 12.38 -1.74
CA ALA A 11 0.31 12.58 -1.98
C ALA A 11 0.02 13.65 -3.07
N ILE A 12 0.93 14.60 -3.26
CA ILE A 12 0.75 15.75 -4.19
C ILE A 12 1.12 15.38 -5.64
N GLY A 13 2.00 14.39 -5.86
CA GLY A 13 2.70 14.14 -7.14
C GLY A 13 2.02 13.20 -8.15
N THR A 14 0.74 12.83 -8.03
CA THR A 14 0.15 11.69 -8.77
C THR A 14 -0.68 12.04 -10.02
N GLY A 15 -0.41 13.15 -10.70
CA GLY A 15 -1.28 13.66 -11.79
C GLY A 15 -1.14 13.00 -13.17
N GLU A 16 -0.05 12.32 -13.53
CA GLU A 16 0.22 11.93 -14.92
C GLU A 16 0.64 10.46 -15.09
N ASN A 17 0.08 9.83 -16.16
CA ASN A 17 0.45 8.49 -16.65
C ASN A 17 0.28 7.33 -15.64
N ILE A 18 -0.89 7.24 -15.00
CA ILE A 18 -1.22 6.17 -14.08
C ILE A 18 -2.08 5.12 -14.78
N THR A 19 -1.63 3.86 -14.76
CA THR A 19 -2.51 2.71 -15.05
C THR A 19 -3.47 2.52 -13.89
N ARG A 20 -4.78 2.44 -14.15
CA ARG A 20 -5.82 2.28 -13.14
C ARG A 20 -6.52 0.94 -13.29
N LEU A 21 -6.73 0.27 -12.16
CA LEU A 21 -7.55 -0.93 -12.03
C LEU A 21 -8.65 -0.63 -11.00
N CYS A 22 -9.91 -0.92 -11.35
CA CYS A 22 -11.03 -0.79 -10.44
C CYS A 22 -11.49 -2.18 -10.02
N LEU A 23 -11.51 -2.44 -8.72
CA LEU A 23 -12.00 -3.67 -8.11
C LEU A 23 -13.37 -3.38 -7.50
N PHE A 24 -14.40 -4.02 -8.03
CA PHE A 24 -15.77 -3.86 -7.54
C PHE A 24 -16.14 -5.04 -6.64
N GLU A 25 -16.83 -4.74 -5.56
CA GLU A 25 -17.53 -5.74 -4.78
C GLU A 25 -18.75 -6.21 -5.60
N GLY A 26 -18.59 -7.34 -6.26
CA GLY A 26 -19.60 -7.97 -7.12
C GLY A 26 -19.86 -9.42 -6.68
N PRO A 27 -20.52 -10.21 -7.53
CA PRO A 27 -20.83 -11.61 -7.24
C PRO A 27 -19.61 -12.49 -6.95
N LEU A 28 -18.39 -12.00 -7.22
CA LEU A 28 -17.14 -12.74 -7.01
C LEU A 28 -16.57 -12.56 -5.59
N GLU A 29 -17.19 -11.77 -4.72
CA GLU A 29 -16.72 -11.49 -3.37
C GLU A 29 -15.20 -11.21 -3.30
N LEU A 30 -14.78 -9.93 -3.18
CA LEU A 30 -13.36 -9.56 -3.08
C LEU A 30 -12.74 -10.20 -1.83
N GLY A 31 -11.88 -11.17 -2.04
CA GLY A 31 -11.14 -11.86 -0.99
C GLY A 31 -9.62 -11.83 -1.21
N TRP A 32 -8.86 -12.42 -0.30
CA TRP A 32 -7.38 -12.48 -0.33
C TRP A 32 -6.78 -12.97 -1.65
N LYS A 33 -7.46 -13.91 -2.33
CA LYS A 33 -7.01 -14.42 -3.65
C LYS A 33 -6.99 -13.32 -4.72
N HIS A 34 -7.90 -12.35 -4.64
CA HIS A 34 -7.95 -11.25 -5.58
C HIS A 34 -6.81 -10.26 -5.36
N CYS A 35 -6.34 -10.09 -4.10
CA CYS A 35 -5.16 -9.28 -3.79
C CYS A 35 -3.94 -9.80 -4.56
N ALA A 36 -3.63 -11.09 -4.40
CA ALA A 36 -2.48 -11.73 -5.02
C ALA A 36 -2.53 -11.65 -6.55
N ILE A 37 -3.67 -11.95 -7.17
CA ILE A 37 -3.81 -11.87 -8.64
C ILE A 37 -3.65 -10.44 -9.14
N THR A 38 -4.22 -9.46 -8.45
CA THR A 38 -4.14 -8.05 -8.85
C THR A 38 -2.72 -7.52 -8.68
N SER A 39 -2.07 -7.85 -7.57
CA SER A 39 -0.69 -7.43 -7.32
C SER A 39 0.29 -8.09 -8.28
N ASP A 40 0.12 -9.36 -8.60
CA ASP A 40 0.90 -10.07 -9.61
C ASP A 40 0.74 -9.44 -11.00
N PHE A 41 -0.49 -9.05 -11.39
CA PHE A 41 -0.73 -8.36 -12.66
C PHE A 41 0.00 -7.02 -12.73
N VAL A 42 -0.09 -6.19 -11.68
CA VAL A 42 0.63 -4.90 -11.62
C VAL A 42 2.13 -5.12 -11.67
N ALA A 43 2.64 -6.08 -10.90
CA ALA A 43 4.06 -6.41 -10.84
C ALA A 43 4.59 -6.88 -12.19
N GLU A 44 3.84 -7.73 -12.89
CA GLU A 44 4.20 -8.21 -14.22
C GLU A 44 4.31 -7.06 -15.23
N LEU A 45 3.31 -6.16 -15.26
CA LEU A 45 3.35 -4.97 -16.14
C LEU A 45 4.61 -4.13 -15.93
N VAL A 46 5.05 -3.97 -14.68
CA VAL A 46 6.25 -3.20 -14.35
C VAL A 46 7.51 -3.99 -14.70
N ALA A 47 7.57 -5.27 -14.33
CA ALA A 47 8.75 -6.13 -14.52
C ALA A 47 9.09 -6.37 -15.99
N LEU A 48 8.12 -6.34 -16.91
CA LEU A 48 8.35 -6.45 -18.35
C LEU A 48 9.33 -5.41 -18.90
N ARG A 49 9.52 -4.28 -18.23
CA ARG A 49 10.54 -3.28 -18.59
C ARG A 49 11.97 -3.81 -18.40
N TYR A 50 12.15 -4.83 -17.58
CA TYR A 50 13.44 -5.44 -17.20
C TYR A 50 13.68 -6.81 -17.86
N ARG A 51 12.88 -7.18 -18.86
CA ARG A 51 12.92 -8.50 -19.54
C ARG A 51 14.29 -8.90 -20.10
N ALA A 52 15.17 -7.93 -20.35
CA ALA A 52 16.54 -8.18 -20.82
C ALA A 52 17.47 -8.77 -19.73
N SER A 53 17.13 -8.61 -18.45
CA SER A 53 17.86 -9.14 -17.31
C SER A 53 16.95 -9.96 -16.41
N HIS A 54 17.13 -11.27 -16.39
CA HIS A 54 16.28 -12.17 -15.59
C HIS A 54 16.31 -11.84 -14.10
N SER A 55 17.46 -11.49 -13.54
CA SER A 55 17.59 -11.14 -12.12
C SER A 55 16.84 -9.86 -11.77
N LEU A 56 16.99 -8.79 -12.57
CA LEU A 56 16.28 -7.54 -12.34
C LEU A 56 14.77 -7.72 -12.53
N TYR A 57 14.38 -8.49 -13.53
CA TYR A 57 12.97 -8.82 -13.75
C TYR A 57 12.34 -9.48 -12.51
N GLN A 58 12.99 -10.51 -11.95
CA GLN A 58 12.48 -11.21 -10.77
C GLN A 58 12.47 -10.30 -9.52
N GLU A 59 13.54 -9.53 -9.31
CA GLU A 59 13.64 -8.59 -8.21
C GLU A 59 12.51 -7.53 -8.25
N VAL A 60 12.35 -6.86 -9.39
CA VAL A 60 11.31 -5.83 -9.55
C VAL A 60 9.92 -6.43 -9.42
N ARG A 61 9.69 -7.60 -10.05
CA ARG A 61 8.41 -8.31 -9.94
C ARG A 61 8.08 -8.61 -8.48
N HIS A 62 9.04 -9.14 -7.71
CA HIS A 62 8.86 -9.47 -6.30
C HIS A 62 8.53 -8.21 -5.47
N ASN A 63 9.36 -7.17 -5.59
CA ASN A 63 9.22 -5.96 -4.78
C ASN A 63 7.91 -5.22 -5.06
N VAL A 64 7.54 -5.11 -6.35
CA VAL A 64 6.28 -4.47 -6.76
C VAL A 64 5.07 -5.30 -6.34
N ALA A 65 5.13 -6.64 -6.48
CA ALA A 65 4.05 -7.53 -6.06
C ALA A 65 3.82 -7.41 -4.55
N TYR A 66 4.89 -7.47 -3.75
CA TYR A 66 4.79 -7.39 -2.30
C TYR A 66 4.19 -6.05 -1.85
N LEU A 67 4.73 -4.92 -2.35
CA LEU A 67 4.19 -3.59 -2.03
C LEU A 67 2.70 -3.48 -2.40
N THR A 68 2.36 -3.85 -3.63
CA THR A 68 0.99 -3.70 -4.13
C THR A 68 0.01 -4.62 -3.39
N ASN A 69 0.45 -5.85 -3.04
CA ASN A 69 -0.35 -6.79 -2.27
C ASN A 69 -0.70 -6.24 -0.89
N GLU A 70 0.29 -5.72 -0.14
CA GLU A 70 0.08 -5.12 1.17
C GLU A 70 -0.90 -3.94 1.13
N LEU A 71 -0.80 -3.09 0.09
CA LEU A 71 -1.74 -1.98 -0.08
C LEU A 71 -3.17 -2.46 -0.33
N ILE A 72 -3.35 -3.44 -1.22
CA ILE A 72 -4.68 -3.98 -1.55
C ILE A 72 -5.26 -4.76 -0.38
N GLU A 73 -4.45 -5.55 0.33
CA GLU A 73 -4.87 -6.28 1.53
C GLU A 73 -5.37 -5.32 2.62
N ASN A 74 -4.64 -4.25 2.89
CA ASN A 74 -5.07 -3.24 3.85
C ASN A 74 -6.36 -2.56 3.39
N ALA A 75 -6.49 -2.22 2.10
CA ALA A 75 -7.71 -1.65 1.58
C ALA A 75 -8.91 -2.59 1.74
N ILE A 76 -8.75 -3.89 1.45
CA ILE A 76 -9.80 -4.90 1.62
C ILE A 76 -10.15 -5.11 3.10
N LYS A 77 -9.13 -5.17 3.98
CA LYS A 77 -9.31 -5.42 5.41
C LYS A 77 -10.12 -4.33 6.11
N PHE A 78 -9.89 -3.08 5.73
CA PHE A 78 -10.48 -1.92 6.42
C PHE A 78 -11.60 -1.23 5.62
N ARG A 79 -12.00 -1.78 4.45
CA ARG A 79 -12.98 -1.14 3.60
C ARG A 79 -14.37 -1.08 4.21
N ALA A 80 -15.08 0.02 3.91
CA ALA A 80 -16.54 0.05 3.82
C ALA A 80 -16.98 -0.45 2.44
N ALA A 81 -18.27 -0.71 2.26
CA ALA A 81 -18.84 -1.09 0.96
C ALA A 81 -18.54 0.00 -0.09
N GLY A 82 -18.01 -0.40 -1.25
CA GLY A 82 -17.64 0.47 -2.34
C GLY A 82 -16.53 -0.12 -3.22
N GLU A 83 -16.08 0.66 -4.19
CA GLU A 83 -14.99 0.27 -5.07
C GLU A 83 -13.61 0.47 -4.40
N ILE A 84 -12.64 -0.35 -4.83
CA ILE A 84 -11.22 -0.13 -4.55
C ILE A 84 -10.56 0.22 -5.88
N VAL A 85 -9.92 1.37 -5.95
CA VAL A 85 -9.19 1.82 -7.14
C VAL A 85 -7.70 1.70 -6.88
N VAL A 86 -7.02 0.90 -7.70
CA VAL A 86 -5.56 0.73 -7.67
C VAL A 86 -4.96 1.49 -8.83
N GLY A 87 -4.08 2.43 -8.55
CA GLY A 87 -3.28 3.15 -9.53
C GLY A 87 -1.81 2.79 -9.43
N ALA A 88 -1.13 2.62 -10.56
CA ALA A 88 0.29 2.31 -10.61
C ALA A 88 1.00 3.09 -11.71
N SER A 89 2.22 3.56 -11.44
CA SER A 89 3.06 4.26 -12.39
C SER A 89 4.55 4.02 -12.11
N VAL A 90 5.38 4.17 -13.15
CA VAL A 90 6.85 4.19 -13.01
C VAL A 90 7.38 5.42 -13.72
N LYS A 91 8.13 6.26 -12.98
CA LYS A 91 8.80 7.42 -13.52
C LYS A 91 10.29 7.36 -13.14
N GLY A 92 11.15 7.29 -14.15
CA GLY A 92 12.58 7.03 -13.92
C GLY A 92 12.79 5.69 -13.21
N ASN A 93 13.42 5.74 -12.03
CA ASN A 93 13.67 4.60 -11.15
C ASN A 93 12.73 4.55 -9.95
N VAL A 94 11.57 5.21 -10.00
CA VAL A 94 10.60 5.20 -8.91
C VAL A 94 9.31 4.57 -9.39
N PHE A 95 8.93 3.45 -8.77
CA PHE A 95 7.58 2.90 -8.85
C PHE A 95 6.71 3.59 -7.81
N ARG A 96 5.51 3.96 -8.21
CA ARG A 96 4.48 4.54 -7.33
C ARG A 96 3.18 3.77 -7.47
N ALA A 97 2.56 3.49 -6.35
CA ALA A 97 1.21 2.93 -6.26
C ALA A 97 0.30 3.87 -5.46
N LYS A 98 -0.97 3.88 -5.83
CA LYS A 98 -2.04 4.54 -5.10
C LYS A 98 -3.19 3.56 -4.97
N VAL A 99 -3.72 3.41 -3.76
CA VAL A 99 -4.97 2.68 -3.53
C VAL A 99 -5.98 3.62 -2.88
N SER A 100 -7.19 3.67 -3.44
CA SER A 100 -8.29 4.48 -2.91
C SER A 100 -9.46 3.57 -2.57
N ASN A 101 -10.03 3.74 -1.39
CA ASN A 101 -11.19 3.01 -0.91
C ASN A 101 -11.98 3.86 0.09
N LEU A 102 -13.16 3.39 0.46
CA LEU A 102 -13.93 3.92 1.57
C LEU A 102 -13.67 3.10 2.83
N ILE A 103 -13.66 3.75 3.99
CA ILE A 103 -13.47 3.15 5.31
C ILE A 103 -14.52 3.69 6.27
N GLU A 104 -15.00 2.85 7.22
CA GLU A 104 -15.92 3.30 8.27
C GLU A 104 -15.16 4.06 9.37
N GLU A 105 -15.88 4.89 10.14
CA GLU A 105 -15.30 5.76 11.17
C GLU A 105 -14.44 4.98 12.18
N LYS A 106 -14.98 3.91 12.77
CA LYS A 106 -14.26 3.14 13.80
C LYS A 106 -12.98 2.48 13.29
N PRO A 107 -12.96 1.75 12.16
CA PRO A 107 -11.73 1.28 11.53
C PRO A 107 -10.77 2.42 11.16
N ALA A 108 -11.29 3.57 10.70
CA ALA A 108 -10.47 4.73 10.36
C ALA A 108 -9.70 5.25 11.58
N MET A 109 -10.37 5.40 12.73
CA MET A 109 -9.71 5.83 13.98
C MET A 109 -8.62 4.85 14.42
N GLN A 110 -8.88 3.54 14.34
CA GLN A 110 -7.90 2.50 14.67
C GLN A 110 -6.70 2.56 13.75
N PHE A 111 -6.94 2.73 12.44
CA PHE A 111 -5.87 2.83 11.46
C PHE A 111 -5.07 4.11 11.61
N GLN A 112 -5.70 5.25 11.88
CA GLN A 112 -5.01 6.52 12.17
C GLN A 112 -4.10 6.42 13.41
N HIS A 113 -4.54 5.72 14.47
CA HIS A 113 -3.70 5.47 15.64
C HIS A 113 -2.45 4.66 15.26
N LEU A 114 -2.63 3.57 14.51
CA LEU A 114 -1.53 2.77 13.98
C LEU A 114 -0.56 3.62 13.13
N LEU A 115 -1.09 4.46 12.23
CA LEU A 115 -0.29 5.32 11.37
C LEU A 115 0.51 6.34 12.18
N SER A 116 -0.08 6.91 13.23
CA SER A 116 0.63 7.82 14.14
C SER A 116 1.84 7.14 14.76
N GLU A 117 1.72 5.88 15.18
CA GLU A 117 2.84 5.12 15.76
C GLU A 117 3.94 4.86 14.72
N ILE A 118 3.58 4.32 13.54
CA ILE A 118 4.58 3.89 12.54
C ILE A 118 5.25 5.06 11.82
N THR A 119 4.62 6.25 11.77
CA THR A 119 5.21 7.43 11.12
C THR A 119 6.07 8.29 12.05
N MET A 120 6.00 8.08 13.38
CA MET A 120 6.78 8.84 14.37
C MET A 120 8.08 8.16 14.80
N GLY A 121 8.22 6.86 14.58
CA GLY A 121 9.36 6.07 15.01
C GLY A 121 10.25 5.59 13.86
N ASP A 122 11.39 4.98 14.22
CA ASP A 122 12.22 4.25 13.25
C ASP A 122 11.51 2.95 12.86
N PRO A 123 11.28 2.70 11.56
CA PRO A 123 10.54 1.53 11.10
C PRO A 123 11.19 0.20 11.49
N GLY A 124 12.52 0.12 11.46
CA GLY A 124 13.26 -1.10 11.82
C GLY A 124 13.15 -1.43 13.32
N GLU A 125 13.29 -0.41 14.19
CA GLU A 125 13.10 -0.61 15.63
C GLU A 125 11.66 -1.02 15.97
N LEU A 126 10.68 -0.39 15.32
CA LEU A 126 9.27 -0.71 15.52
C LEU A 126 8.94 -2.13 15.02
N LEU A 127 9.53 -2.55 13.90
CA LEU A 127 9.38 -3.90 13.36
C LEU A 127 9.88 -4.94 14.35
N ILE A 128 11.10 -4.78 14.85
CA ILE A 128 11.69 -5.70 15.85
C ILE A 128 10.82 -5.78 17.11
N LYS A 129 10.43 -4.63 17.68
CA LYS A 129 9.57 -4.58 18.86
C LYS A 129 8.25 -5.32 18.67
N ARG A 130 7.63 -5.20 17.48
CA ARG A 130 6.37 -5.90 17.18
C ARG A 130 6.55 -7.41 17.02
N ILE A 131 7.63 -7.82 16.34
CA ILE A 131 7.97 -9.25 16.20
C ILE A 131 8.18 -9.88 17.61
N GLU A 132 8.95 -9.22 18.47
CA GLU A 132 9.19 -9.67 19.84
C GLU A 132 7.89 -9.75 20.66
N ALA A 133 7.04 -8.72 20.59
CA ALA A 133 5.76 -8.70 21.29
C ALA A 133 4.81 -9.82 20.83
N ASN A 134 4.79 -10.12 19.54
CA ASN A 134 4.02 -11.23 18.99
C ASN A 134 4.57 -12.60 19.44
N ALA A 135 5.90 -12.76 19.48
CA ALA A 135 6.54 -13.99 19.92
C ALA A 135 6.26 -14.32 21.41
N ILE A 136 6.10 -13.29 22.24
CA ILE A 136 5.80 -13.43 23.69
C ILE A 136 4.28 -13.57 23.93
N GLY A 137 3.45 -13.41 22.88
CA GLY A 137 1.98 -13.48 23.00
C GLY A 137 1.33 -12.27 23.69
N THR A 138 2.07 -11.19 23.89
CA THR A 138 1.56 -9.93 24.46
C THR A 138 0.80 -9.08 23.47
N ASN A 139 1.00 -9.32 22.19
CA ASN A 139 0.29 -8.67 21.09
C ASN A 139 -0.15 -9.72 20.08
N THR A 140 -1.46 -9.82 19.82
CA THR A 140 -2.02 -10.77 18.85
C THR A 140 -2.32 -10.12 17.49
N SER A 141 -1.92 -8.86 17.32
CA SER A 141 -2.24 -8.10 16.12
C SER A 141 -1.04 -8.01 15.18
N ASP A 142 -1.12 -8.68 14.03
CA ASP A 142 -0.19 -8.53 12.92
C ASP A 142 -0.36 -7.20 12.16
N ALA A 143 -1.20 -6.30 12.69
CA ALA A 143 -1.50 -5.02 12.04
C ALA A 143 -0.24 -4.16 11.89
N GLY A 144 0.07 -3.81 10.66
CA GLY A 144 1.19 -2.92 10.32
C GLY A 144 2.55 -3.61 10.17
N LEU A 145 2.69 -4.92 10.41
CA LEU A 145 3.96 -5.63 10.18
C LEU A 145 4.40 -5.52 8.72
N GLY A 146 3.51 -5.76 7.77
CA GLY A 146 3.82 -5.63 6.35
C GLY A 146 4.25 -4.22 5.96
N LEU A 147 3.58 -3.18 6.49
CA LEU A 147 3.99 -1.79 6.26
C LEU A 147 5.38 -1.50 6.84
N LEU A 148 5.66 -1.93 8.07
CA LEU A 148 6.96 -1.76 8.70
C LEU A 148 8.06 -2.52 7.95
N THR A 149 7.80 -3.75 7.49
CA THR A 149 8.72 -4.52 6.65
C THR A 149 9.03 -3.78 5.35
N LEU A 150 8.00 -3.25 4.68
CA LEU A 150 8.20 -2.47 3.45
C LEU A 150 9.02 -1.20 3.69
N MET A 151 8.80 -0.51 4.81
CA MET A 151 9.55 0.69 5.15
C MET A 151 11.00 0.36 5.52
N SER A 152 11.22 -0.68 6.34
CA SER A 152 12.54 -1.08 6.84
C SER A 152 13.39 -1.76 5.76
N ASP A 153 12.84 -2.79 5.11
CA ASP A 153 13.63 -3.70 4.29
C ASP A 153 13.64 -3.31 2.81
N TYR A 154 12.58 -2.66 2.33
CA TYR A 154 12.44 -2.26 0.93
C TYR A 154 12.62 -0.75 0.71
N GLY A 155 12.82 0.03 1.79
CA GLY A 155 12.92 1.49 1.71
C GLY A 155 11.66 2.14 1.13
N ALA A 156 10.50 1.54 1.35
CA ALA A 156 9.24 2.06 0.87
C ALA A 156 8.84 3.33 1.63
N HIS A 157 8.32 4.29 0.88
CA HIS A 157 7.76 5.52 1.42
C HIS A 157 6.25 5.51 1.27
N PHE A 158 5.55 6.03 2.28
CA PHE A 158 4.09 6.03 2.33
C PHE A 158 3.51 7.40 2.66
N ALA A 159 2.28 7.62 2.18
CA ALA A 159 1.39 8.66 2.64
C ALA A 159 -0.04 8.15 2.67
N TRP A 160 -0.82 8.62 3.65
CA TRP A 160 -2.24 8.30 3.79
C TRP A 160 -3.03 9.58 3.95
N VAL A 161 -4.08 9.73 3.15
CA VAL A 161 -4.97 10.88 3.17
C VAL A 161 -6.37 10.41 3.48
N PHE A 162 -6.88 10.80 4.65
CA PHE A 162 -8.27 10.62 5.04
C PHE A 162 -9.05 11.85 4.59
N GLY A 163 -10.08 11.64 3.78
CA GLY A 163 -11.00 12.69 3.36
C GLY A 163 -11.97 13.12 4.47
N PRO A 164 -12.84 14.09 4.21
CA PRO A 164 -13.96 14.38 5.10
C PRO A 164 -14.93 13.20 5.09
N GLU A 165 -15.59 12.97 6.22
CA GLU A 165 -16.69 12.03 6.33
C GLU A 165 -17.81 12.38 5.35
N GLU A 166 -18.29 11.39 4.63
CA GLU A 166 -19.42 11.51 3.70
C GLU A 166 -20.76 11.43 4.46
N PRO A 167 -21.89 11.87 3.85
CA PRO A 167 -23.19 11.85 4.50
C PRO A 167 -23.67 10.47 4.98
N ASP A 168 -23.12 9.38 4.42
CA ASP A 168 -23.42 8.00 4.80
C ASP A 168 -22.46 7.42 5.87
N GLY A 169 -21.65 8.29 6.49
CA GLY A 169 -20.71 7.92 7.57
C GLY A 169 -19.40 7.29 7.10
N LYS A 170 -19.15 7.24 5.79
CA LYS A 170 -17.92 6.70 5.23
C LYS A 170 -16.86 7.79 5.04
N ILE A 171 -15.61 7.39 5.12
CA ILE A 171 -14.46 8.27 4.98
C ILE A 171 -13.63 7.81 3.79
N PRO A 172 -13.42 8.66 2.77
CA PRO A 172 -12.49 8.36 1.68
C PRO A 172 -11.06 8.23 2.21
N LEU A 173 -10.40 7.12 1.87
CA LEU A 173 -9.00 6.86 2.20
C LEU A 173 -8.20 6.70 0.92
N GLU A 174 -7.13 7.46 0.80
CA GLU A 174 -6.14 7.32 -0.24
C GLU A 174 -4.80 6.92 0.39
N THR A 175 -4.28 5.77 -0.02
CA THR A 175 -2.96 5.29 0.38
C THR A 175 -2.01 5.41 -0.79
N TYR A 176 -0.91 6.08 -0.58
CA TYR A 176 0.17 6.27 -1.55
C TYR A 176 1.40 5.52 -1.08
N ALA A 177 2.09 4.88 -2.01
CA ALA A 177 3.37 4.24 -1.73
C ALA A 177 4.34 4.42 -2.88
N SER A 178 5.64 4.43 -2.57
CA SER A 178 6.70 4.38 -3.57
C SER A 178 7.87 3.53 -3.12
N ILE A 179 8.50 2.87 -4.08
CA ILE A 179 9.80 2.19 -3.91
C ILE A 179 10.73 2.55 -5.06
N THR A 180 12.02 2.48 -4.79
CA THR A 180 13.04 2.61 -5.83
C THR A 180 13.13 1.28 -6.60
N VAL A 181 13.15 1.36 -7.92
CA VAL A 181 13.38 0.24 -8.83
C VAL A 181 14.64 0.52 -9.65
N PRO A 182 15.34 -0.48 -10.17
CA PRO A 182 16.54 -0.26 -10.99
C PRO A 182 16.26 0.65 -12.19
N ASN A 183 17.27 1.42 -12.63
CA ASN A 183 17.17 2.12 -13.90
C ASN A 183 17.18 1.11 -15.05
N VAL A 184 16.28 1.31 -16.01
CA VAL A 184 16.36 0.57 -17.28
C VAL A 184 17.54 1.15 -18.05
N SER A 185 18.64 0.41 -18.13
CA SER A 185 19.74 0.76 -19.04
C SER A 185 19.21 0.62 -20.48
N ASN A 186 19.21 1.71 -21.24
CA ASN A 186 18.94 1.71 -22.67
C ASN A 186 20.01 0.96 -23.42
#